data_93f3b2585f9d78a92696065dfb0709e0
#
_entry.id   93f3b2585f9d78a92696065dfb0709e0
#
_cell.length_a   1.000
_cell.length_b   1.000
_cell.length_c   1.000
_cell.angle_alpha   90.00
_cell.angle_beta   90.00
_cell.angle_gamma   90.00
#
_symmetry.space_group_name_H-M   'P 1'
#
loop_
_entity.id
_entity.type
_entity.pdbx_description
1 polymer ?
#
loop_
_entity_poly.entity_id
_entity_poly.type
_entity_poly.pdbx_seq_one_letter_code
_entity_poly.pdbx_strand_id
1 'polypeptide(L)'
;MKLITAIIKPFKLDDVRQAVADIGVQGITATEVKGFGRQRGHTELYRGAEYVVDFLPKTKIELAVDDSILEQVVEAIVNTARTGKIGDGKVFVSNLEEVIRIRTGETGAEAI
;
A
#
# COMPACT_ATOMS: atom_id res chain seq x y z
N MET A 1 5.53 15.49 7.96
CA MET A 1 5.84 14.37 7.03
C MET A 1 5.16 13.11 7.50
N LYS A 2 4.63 12.37 6.57
CA LYS A 2 3.91 11.13 6.86
C LYS A 2 4.44 9.98 6.02
N LEU A 3 4.47 8.80 6.62
CA LEU A 3 4.68 7.56 5.92
C LEU A 3 3.33 6.92 5.65
N ILE A 4 3.04 6.67 4.40
CA ILE A 4 1.86 5.91 4.01
C ILE A 4 2.32 4.51 3.65
N THR A 5 1.72 3.53 4.30
CA THR A 5 1.91 2.12 3.98
C THR A 5 0.56 1.58 3.55
N ALA A 6 0.47 1.01 2.37
CA ALA A 6 -0.77 0.40 1.90
C ALA A 6 -0.53 -1.05 1.50
N ILE A 7 -1.44 -1.91 1.91
CA ILE A 7 -1.46 -3.30 1.49
C ILE A 7 -2.61 -3.43 0.50
N ILE A 8 -2.30 -3.77 -0.74
CA ILE A 8 -3.25 -3.76 -1.84
C ILE A 8 -3.20 -5.07 -2.63
N LYS A 9 -4.22 -5.30 -3.44
CA LYS A 9 -4.20 -6.42 -4.39
C LYS A 9 -3.10 -6.18 -5.42
N PRO A 10 -2.31 -7.22 -5.78
CA PRO A 10 -1.14 -7.04 -6.65
C PRO A 10 -1.45 -6.38 -7.99
N PHE A 11 -2.58 -6.71 -8.60
CA PHE A 11 -2.93 -6.15 -9.92
C PHE A 11 -3.31 -4.67 -9.89
N LYS A 12 -3.43 -4.08 -8.69
CA LYS A 12 -3.72 -2.65 -8.52
C LYS A 12 -2.47 -1.77 -8.46
N LEU A 13 -1.28 -2.37 -8.40
CA LEU A 13 -0.04 -1.63 -8.20
C LEU A 13 0.18 -0.53 -9.24
N ASP A 14 0.07 -0.87 -10.52
CA ASP A 14 0.35 0.11 -11.58
C ASP A 14 -0.65 1.27 -11.57
N ASP A 15 -1.91 0.98 -11.35
CA ASP A 15 -2.95 2.02 -11.29
C ASP A 15 -2.74 2.95 -10.08
N VAL A 16 -2.39 2.39 -8.92
CA VAL A 16 -2.10 3.17 -7.72
C VAL A 16 -0.86 4.04 -7.93
N ARG A 17 0.20 3.47 -8.50
CA ARG A 17 1.42 4.20 -8.82
C ARG A 17 1.11 5.41 -9.69
N GLN A 18 0.33 5.22 -10.74
CA GLN A 18 -0.04 6.31 -11.64
C GLN A 18 -0.89 7.37 -10.93
N ALA A 19 -1.84 6.95 -10.11
CA ALA A 19 -2.72 7.87 -9.39
C ALA A 19 -1.94 8.77 -8.43
N VAL A 20 -0.95 8.24 -7.72
CA VAL A 20 -0.14 9.05 -6.80
C VAL A 20 0.89 9.89 -7.55
N ALA A 21 1.42 9.40 -8.67
CA ALA A 21 2.32 10.18 -9.53
C ALA A 21 1.62 11.43 -10.08
N ASP A 22 0.36 11.33 -10.42
CA ASP A 22 -0.44 12.45 -10.93
C ASP A 22 -0.60 13.58 -9.88
N ILE A 23 -0.49 13.25 -8.60
CA ILE A 23 -0.53 14.24 -7.51
C ILE A 23 0.84 14.88 -7.29
N GLY A 24 1.90 14.27 -7.80
CA GLY A 24 3.27 14.75 -7.65
C GLY A 24 4.16 13.87 -6.76
N VAL A 25 3.67 12.72 -6.33
CA VAL A 25 4.50 11.76 -5.58
C VAL A 25 5.52 11.14 -6.53
N GLN A 26 6.80 11.31 -6.22
CA GLN A 26 7.89 10.86 -7.09
C GLN A 26 8.49 9.52 -6.69
N GLY A 27 8.36 9.13 -5.44
CA GLY A 27 8.96 7.91 -4.93
C GLY A 27 7.94 6.99 -4.28
N ILE A 28 7.98 5.73 -4.67
CA ILE A 28 7.15 4.68 -4.09
C ILE A 28 7.98 3.41 -4.03
N THR A 29 7.93 2.72 -2.91
CA THR A 29 8.58 1.43 -2.73
C THR A 29 7.52 0.36 -2.71
N ALA A 30 7.69 -0.69 -3.49
CA ALA A 30 6.77 -1.80 -3.55
C ALA A 30 7.45 -3.09 -3.14
N THR A 31 6.78 -3.88 -2.33
CA THR A 31 7.27 -5.16 -1.84
C THR A 31 6.17 -6.21 -2.00
N GLU A 32 6.53 -7.36 -2.54
CA GLU A 32 5.61 -8.50 -2.57
C GLU A 32 5.50 -9.10 -1.19
N VAL A 33 4.27 -9.23 -0.70
CA VAL A 33 3.98 -9.77 0.63
C VAL A 33 2.85 -10.78 0.55
N LYS A 34 2.62 -11.50 1.64
CA LYS A 34 1.49 -12.39 1.78
C LYS A 34 0.60 -11.87 2.89
N GLY A 35 -0.69 -11.73 2.60
CA GLY A 35 -1.66 -11.28 3.56
C GLY A 35 -2.53 -12.41 4.06
N PHE A 36 -2.78 -12.41 5.35
CA PHE A 36 -3.79 -13.24 5.99
C PHE A 36 -4.91 -12.33 6.49
N GLY A 37 -6.14 -12.70 6.19
CA GLY A 37 -7.28 -11.90 6.62
C GLY A 37 -8.57 -12.68 6.51
N ARG A 38 -9.68 -11.97 6.66
CA ARG A 38 -11.02 -12.56 6.53
C ARG A 38 -11.34 -12.78 5.06
N GLN A 39 -10.86 -13.90 4.52
CA GLN A 39 -11.10 -14.26 3.12
C GLN A 39 -12.08 -15.43 3.09
N ARG A 40 -13.32 -15.11 3.37
CA ARG A 40 -14.40 -16.09 3.36
C ARG A 40 -14.58 -16.67 1.96
N GLY A 41 -14.79 -17.96 1.86
CA GLY A 41 -15.01 -18.64 0.61
C GLY A 41 -13.76 -19.25 -0.02
N HIS A 42 -12.59 -19.01 0.54
CA HIS A 42 -11.37 -19.69 0.13
C HIS A 42 -11.14 -20.94 0.95
N THR A 43 -12.07 -21.88 0.85
CA THR A 43 -11.89 -23.22 1.38
C THR A 43 -11.67 -24.17 0.23
N GLU A 44 -10.68 -25.03 0.35
CA GLU A 44 -10.42 -26.10 -0.60
C GLU A 44 -10.60 -27.44 0.08
N LEU A 45 -11.15 -28.39 -0.65
CA LEU A 45 -11.26 -29.77 -0.19
C LEU A 45 -10.04 -30.54 -0.67
N TYR A 46 -9.31 -31.11 0.27
CA TYR A 46 -8.21 -32.01 -0.05
C TYR A 46 -8.35 -33.26 0.80
N ARG A 47 -8.47 -34.41 0.14
CA ARG A 47 -8.68 -35.72 0.78
C ARG A 47 -9.84 -35.71 1.77
N GLY A 48 -10.94 -35.02 1.44
CA GLY A 48 -12.12 -34.94 2.28
C GLY A 48 -12.02 -33.96 3.46
N ALA A 49 -10.93 -33.24 3.60
CA ALA A 49 -10.76 -32.19 4.61
C ALA A 49 -10.83 -30.81 3.98
N GLU A 50 -11.48 -29.88 4.67
CA GLU A 50 -11.47 -28.48 4.24
C GLU A 50 -10.17 -27.81 4.67
N TYR A 51 -9.55 -27.08 3.73
CA TYR A 51 -8.42 -26.22 3.99
C TYR A 51 -8.85 -24.78 3.78
N VAL A 52 -8.57 -23.93 4.77
CA VAL A 52 -8.70 -22.50 4.62
C VAL A 52 -7.41 -22.00 4.00
N VAL A 53 -7.52 -21.25 2.90
CA VAL A 53 -6.35 -20.59 2.32
C VAL A 53 -6.02 -19.39 3.20
N ASP A 54 -5.00 -19.52 4.04
CA ASP A 54 -4.67 -18.53 5.06
C ASP A 54 -3.94 -17.33 4.51
N PHE A 55 -3.10 -17.53 3.49
CA PHE A 55 -2.26 -16.46 2.93
C PHE A 55 -2.51 -16.29 1.44
N LEU A 56 -2.67 -15.03 1.03
CA LEU A 56 -2.78 -14.65 -0.37
C LEU A 56 -1.73 -13.61 -0.73
N PRO A 57 -1.26 -13.60 -1.99
CA PRO A 57 -0.35 -12.57 -2.45
C PRO A 57 -0.97 -11.18 -2.30
N LYS A 58 -0.17 -10.25 -1.81
CA LYS A 58 -0.50 -8.83 -1.71
C LYS A 58 0.74 -8.03 -2.12
N THR A 59 0.53 -6.76 -2.38
CA THR A 59 1.63 -5.82 -2.58
C THR A 59 1.58 -4.78 -1.47
N LYS A 60 2.71 -4.60 -0.80
CA LYS A 60 2.88 -3.51 0.15
C LYS A 60 3.55 -2.35 -0.58
N ILE A 61 2.95 -1.17 -0.51
CA ILE A 61 3.58 0.05 -0.99
C ILE A 61 3.86 0.97 0.18
N GLU A 62 4.97 1.68 0.08
CA GLU A 62 5.36 2.68 1.07
C GLU A 62 5.80 3.95 0.36
N LEU A 63 5.31 5.07 0.84
CA LEU A 63 5.67 6.38 0.30
C LEU A 63 5.66 7.41 1.41
N ALA A 64 6.61 8.34 1.35
CA ALA A 64 6.68 9.48 2.24
C ALA A 64 6.07 10.69 1.56
N VAL A 65 5.22 11.42 2.26
CA VAL A 65 4.55 12.60 1.73
C VAL A 65 4.59 13.76 2.72
N ASP A 66 4.54 14.96 2.19
CA ASP A 66 4.32 16.14 3.00
C ASP A 66 2.88 16.14 3.54
N ASP A 67 2.69 16.72 4.72
CA ASP A 67 1.37 16.79 5.34
C ASP A 67 0.34 17.48 4.45
N SER A 68 0.78 18.43 3.64
CA SER A 68 -0.10 19.21 2.77
C SER A 68 -0.84 18.41 1.71
N ILE A 69 -0.31 17.26 1.32
CA ILE A 69 -0.91 16.41 0.29
C ILE A 69 -1.40 15.06 0.83
N LEU A 70 -1.29 14.83 2.13
CA LEU A 70 -1.62 13.55 2.74
C LEU A 70 -3.03 13.08 2.39
N GLU A 71 -4.05 13.91 2.63
CA GLU A 71 -5.43 13.51 2.39
C GLU A 71 -5.68 13.18 0.92
N GLN A 72 -5.12 13.97 0.03
CA GLN A 72 -5.25 13.78 -1.41
C GLN A 72 -4.62 12.46 -1.87
N VAL A 73 -3.45 12.15 -1.34
CA VAL A 73 -2.75 10.89 -1.67
C VAL A 73 -3.50 9.68 -1.12
N VAL A 74 -3.95 9.74 0.14
CA VAL A 74 -4.71 8.64 0.75
C VAL A 74 -6.00 8.40 -0.04
N GLU A 75 -6.72 9.44 -0.40
CA GLU A 75 -7.94 9.34 -1.19
C GLU A 75 -7.67 8.69 -2.56
N ALA A 76 -6.60 9.09 -3.23
CA ALA A 76 -6.21 8.51 -4.51
C ALA A 76 -5.90 7.02 -4.39
N ILE A 77 -5.17 6.61 -3.35
CA ILE A 77 -4.87 5.20 -3.11
C ILE A 77 -6.15 4.41 -2.86
N VAL A 78 -7.00 4.88 -1.95
CA VAL A 78 -8.23 4.18 -1.58
C VAL A 78 -9.16 4.04 -2.78
N ASN A 79 -9.40 5.11 -3.51
CA ASN A 79 -10.31 5.09 -4.65
C ASN A 79 -9.80 4.19 -5.78
N THR A 80 -8.49 4.16 -6.00
CA THR A 80 -7.88 3.37 -7.07
C THR A 80 -7.77 1.89 -6.69
N ALA A 81 -7.41 1.59 -5.44
CA ALA A 81 -7.20 0.21 -4.97
C ALA A 81 -8.51 -0.52 -4.67
N ARG A 82 -9.59 0.21 -4.44
CA ARG A 82 -10.87 -0.38 -4.05
C ARG A 82 -11.48 -1.18 -5.19
N THR A 83 -11.88 -2.42 -4.90
CA THR A 83 -12.73 -3.23 -5.79
C THR A 83 -14.13 -3.43 -5.20
N GLY A 84 -14.30 -3.17 -3.91
CA GLY A 84 -15.53 -3.45 -3.16
C GLY A 84 -15.63 -4.89 -2.67
N LYS A 85 -14.60 -5.69 -2.92
CA LYS A 85 -14.56 -7.09 -2.51
C LYS A 85 -13.64 -7.28 -1.32
N ILE A 86 -13.85 -8.38 -0.60
CA ILE A 86 -12.97 -8.77 0.50
C ILE A 86 -11.54 -8.91 -0.03
N GLY A 87 -10.59 -8.45 0.75
CA GLY A 87 -9.17 -8.52 0.41
C GLY A 87 -8.62 -7.26 -0.25
N ASP A 88 -9.38 -6.18 -0.31
CA ASP A 88 -8.91 -4.90 -0.88
C ASP A 88 -7.72 -4.31 -0.13
N GLY A 89 -7.56 -4.66 1.14
CA GLY A 89 -6.41 -4.22 1.92
C GLY A 89 -6.69 -3.04 2.82
N LYS A 90 -5.61 -2.41 3.28
CA LYS A 90 -5.67 -1.29 4.23
C LYS A 90 -4.59 -0.28 3.92
N VAL A 91 -4.85 0.94 4.34
CA VAL A 91 -3.87 2.03 4.31
C VAL A 91 -3.54 2.42 5.74
N PHE A 92 -2.25 2.51 6.03
CA PHE A 92 -1.74 2.93 7.33
C PHE A 92 -1.01 4.25 7.15
N VAL A 93 -1.24 5.17 8.07
CA VAL A 93 -0.56 6.47 8.07
C VAL A 93 0.15 6.64 9.40
N SER A 94 1.44 6.96 9.34
CA SER A 94 2.23 7.21 10.53
C SER A 94 3.08 8.47 10.36
N ASN A 95 3.47 9.06 11.49
CA ASN A 95 4.34 10.22 11.49
C ASN A 95 5.76 9.79 11.16
N LEU A 96 6.42 10.55 10.29
CA LEU A 96 7.86 10.45 10.07
C LEU A 96 8.57 11.56 10.84
N GLU A 97 9.47 11.16 11.72
CA GLU A 97 10.29 12.11 12.46
C GLU A 97 11.35 12.73 11.56
N GLU A 98 11.93 11.94 10.67
CA GLU A 98 13.02 12.39 9.81
C GLU A 98 13.04 11.60 8.51
N VAL A 99 13.43 12.27 7.44
CA VAL A 99 13.74 11.67 6.13
C VAL A 99 15.06 12.23 5.66
N ILE A 100 15.96 11.38 5.22
CA ILE A 100 17.29 11.77 4.74
C ILE A 100 17.48 11.13 3.38
N ARG A 101 17.77 11.95 2.38
CA ARG A 101 18.12 11.45 1.04
C ARG A 101 19.59 11.04 1.04
N ILE A 102 19.83 9.78 0.74
CA ILE A 102 21.17 9.20 0.85
C ILE A 102 22.16 9.90 -0.08
N ARG A 103 21.78 10.12 -1.34
CA ARG A 103 22.69 10.71 -2.33
C ARG A 103 23.11 12.13 -2.01
N THR A 104 22.20 12.94 -1.53
CA THR A 104 22.42 14.39 -1.35
C THR A 104 22.63 14.80 0.09
N GLY A 105 22.22 13.98 1.06
CA GLY A 105 22.20 14.35 2.47
C GLY A 105 21.10 15.33 2.85
N GLU A 106 20.22 15.71 1.93
CA GLU A 106 19.07 16.55 2.24
C GLU A 106 18.19 15.89 3.29
N THR A 107 17.58 16.71 4.15
CA THR A 107 16.76 16.24 5.26
C THR A 107 15.39 16.89 5.24
N GLY A 108 14.43 16.27 5.95
CA GLY A 108 13.08 16.82 6.10
C GLY A 108 12.30 16.80 4.80
N ALA A 109 11.47 17.84 4.60
CA ALA A 109 10.59 17.94 3.44
C ALA A 109 11.35 17.95 2.09
N GLU A 110 12.56 18.44 2.09
CA GLU A 110 13.41 18.48 0.88
C GLU A 110 13.92 17.09 0.48
N ALA A 111 13.90 16.14 1.39
CA ALA A 111 14.34 14.77 1.16
C ALA A 111 13.27 13.87 0.57
N ILE A 112 12.05 14.32 0.53
CA ILE A 112 10.92 13.56 0.01
C ILE A 112 10.90 13.60 -1.52
#